data_11d6a976f5e90a909b37738c92189a41
#
_entry.id   11d6a976f5e90a909b37738c92189a41
#
_cell.length_a   1.000
_cell.length_b   1.000
_cell.length_c   1.000
_cell.angle_alpha   90.00
_cell.angle_beta   90.00
_cell.angle_gamma   90.00
#
_symmetry.space_group_name_H-M   'P 1'
#
loop_
_entity.id
_entity.type
_entity.pdbx_description
1 polymer ?
#
loop_
_entity_poly.entity_id
_entity_poly.type
_entity_poly.pdbx_seq_one_letter_code
_entity_poly.pdbx_strand_id
1 'polypeptide(L)'
;MSMRRDYGARGRFGLLTPQSNPTVEPEFRRLAPAGTELYVARLTSGSDDPRARLIEYLERLPETLVQYDTLRLDAVAFACTGSTYLLGAR
;
A
#
# COMPACT_ATOMS: atom_id res chain seq x y z
N MET A 1 -22.70 20.36 -5.89
CA MET A 1 -21.97 19.14 -6.29
C MET A 1 -22.17 18.04 -5.26
N SER A 2 -22.39 16.84 -5.72
CA SER A 2 -22.55 15.70 -4.82
C SER A 2 -21.24 15.35 -4.12
N MET A 3 -21.34 15.09 -2.83
CA MET A 3 -20.21 14.55 -2.05
C MET A 3 -20.16 13.02 -2.10
N ARG A 4 -21.09 12.43 -2.87
CA ARG A 4 -21.14 10.98 -2.99
C ARG A 4 -19.92 10.45 -3.72
N ARG A 5 -19.40 9.33 -3.22
CA ARG A 5 -18.33 8.60 -3.87
C ARG A 5 -18.94 7.68 -4.91
N ASP A 6 -18.55 7.85 -6.17
CA ASP A 6 -18.99 6.95 -7.24
C ASP A 6 -18.32 5.59 -7.12
N TYR A 7 -17.08 5.58 -6.64
CA TYR A 7 -16.33 4.36 -6.40
C TYR A 7 -15.93 4.30 -4.93
N GLY A 8 -16.03 3.12 -4.36
CA GLY A 8 -15.66 2.93 -2.97
C GLY A 8 -16.62 3.58 -1.99
N ALA A 9 -17.93 3.52 -2.26
CA ALA A 9 -18.92 4.15 -1.41
C ALA A 9 -18.90 3.59 0.01
N ARG A 10 -18.50 2.33 0.21
CA ARG A 10 -18.42 1.68 1.51
C ARG A 10 -17.03 1.72 2.11
N GLY A 11 -16.04 2.15 1.38
CA GLY A 11 -14.69 2.31 1.88
C GLY A 11 -13.67 2.43 0.76
N ARG A 12 -12.67 3.25 0.99
CA ARG A 12 -11.52 3.42 0.11
C ARG A 12 -10.25 3.10 0.89
N PHE A 13 -9.47 2.17 0.38
CA PHE A 13 -8.28 1.69 1.06
C PHE A 13 -7.05 1.87 0.19
N GLY A 14 -5.98 2.39 0.80
CA GLY A 14 -4.68 2.40 0.19
C GLY A 14 -3.93 1.12 0.54
N LEU A 15 -3.20 0.56 -0.42
CA LEU A 15 -2.37 -0.60 -0.21
C LEU A 15 -0.97 -0.28 -0.70
N LEU A 16 -0.01 -0.33 0.23
CA LEU A 16 1.40 -0.17 -0.09
C LEU A 16 2.02 -1.55 -0.20
N THR A 17 2.45 -1.93 -1.38
CA THR A 17 3.00 -3.26 -1.65
C THR A 17 4.35 -3.16 -2.34
N PRO A 18 5.28 -4.13 -2.13
CA PRO A 18 6.54 -4.14 -2.85
C PRO A 18 6.37 -4.11 -4.36
N GLN A 19 7.32 -3.48 -5.04
CA GLN A 19 7.22 -3.13 -6.46
C GLN A 19 6.89 -4.29 -7.40
N SER A 20 7.28 -5.51 -7.06
CA SER A 20 7.05 -6.67 -7.92
C SER A 20 6.19 -7.76 -7.27
N ASN A 21 5.51 -7.44 -6.17
CA ASN A 21 4.65 -8.40 -5.50
C ASN A 21 3.36 -8.60 -6.30
N PRO A 22 3.06 -9.83 -6.76
CA PRO A 22 1.88 -10.08 -7.58
C PRO A 22 0.68 -10.60 -6.79
N THR A 23 0.84 -10.83 -5.49
CA THR A 23 -0.08 -11.65 -4.70
C THR A 23 -1.02 -10.83 -3.84
N VAL A 24 -0.49 -9.84 -3.13
CA VAL A 24 -1.25 -9.10 -2.12
C VAL A 24 -2.45 -8.37 -2.73
N GLU A 25 -2.25 -7.73 -3.88
CA GLU A 25 -3.30 -6.94 -4.50
C GLU A 25 -4.52 -7.78 -4.90
N PRO A 26 -4.36 -8.87 -5.67
CA PRO A 26 -5.52 -9.69 -6.01
C PRO A 26 -6.15 -10.38 -4.80
N GLU A 27 -5.36 -10.80 -3.82
CA GLU A 27 -5.92 -11.41 -2.61
C GLU A 27 -6.73 -10.41 -1.80
N PHE A 28 -6.22 -9.19 -1.65
CA PHE A 28 -6.94 -8.14 -0.95
C PHE A 28 -8.29 -7.87 -1.62
N ARG A 29 -8.30 -7.79 -2.95
CA ARG A 29 -9.53 -7.55 -3.69
C ARG A 29 -10.56 -8.67 -3.53
N ARG A 30 -10.12 -9.90 -3.41
CA ARG A 30 -11.03 -11.03 -3.18
C ARG A 30 -11.67 -10.99 -1.79
N LEU A 31 -10.94 -10.51 -0.79
CA LEU A 31 -11.41 -10.48 0.58
C LEU A 31 -12.20 -9.21 0.90
N ALA A 32 -11.99 -8.14 0.16
CA ALA A 32 -12.65 -6.87 0.42
C ALA A 32 -14.15 -6.94 0.16
N PRO A 33 -14.98 -6.37 1.04
CA PRO A 33 -16.43 -6.36 0.82
C PRO A 33 -16.82 -5.59 -0.43
N ALA A 34 -17.96 -5.93 -1.00
CA ALA A 34 -18.52 -5.20 -2.13
C ALA A 34 -18.72 -3.74 -1.76
N GLY A 35 -18.47 -2.86 -2.70
CA GLY A 35 -18.60 -1.41 -2.48
C GLY A 35 -17.35 -0.75 -1.94
N THR A 36 -16.28 -1.51 -1.70
CA THR A 36 -14.98 -0.97 -1.34
C THR A 36 -14.09 -0.83 -2.58
N GLU A 37 -13.12 0.06 -2.50
CA GLU A 37 -12.17 0.26 -3.58
C GLU A 37 -10.75 0.25 -3.04
N LEU A 38 -9.82 -0.25 -3.85
CA LEU A 38 -8.43 -0.38 -3.48
C LEU A 38 -7.57 0.50 -4.39
N TYR A 39 -6.72 1.29 -3.78
CA TYR A 39 -5.78 2.16 -4.48
C TYR A 39 -4.36 1.77 -4.09
N VAL A 40 -3.62 1.24 -5.05
CA VAL A 40 -2.31 0.65 -4.78
C VAL A 40 -1.20 1.64 -5.08
N ALA A 41 -0.26 1.77 -4.15
CA ALA A 41 1.00 2.44 -4.39
C ALA A 41 2.12 1.43 -4.18
N ARG A 42 3.10 1.41 -5.07
CA ARG A 42 4.17 0.43 -4.98
C ARG A 42 5.41 1.03 -4.34
N LEU A 43 5.92 0.31 -3.35
CA LEU A 43 7.18 0.62 -2.71
C LEU A 43 8.30 0.24 -3.68
N THR A 44 9.27 1.12 -3.85
CA THR A 44 10.35 0.91 -4.82
C THR A 44 11.72 0.99 -4.16
N SER A 45 12.67 0.27 -4.73
CA SER A 45 14.07 0.32 -4.34
C SER A 45 14.93 -0.01 -5.55
N GLY A 46 16.07 0.68 -5.67
CA GLY A 46 17.06 0.36 -6.69
C GLY A 46 18.15 -0.59 -6.21
N SER A 47 18.07 -1.05 -4.95
CA SER A 47 19.09 -1.92 -4.39
C SER A 47 18.97 -3.35 -4.90
N ASP A 48 20.11 -3.98 -5.17
CA ASP A 48 20.18 -5.40 -5.53
C ASP A 48 20.29 -6.29 -4.28
N ASP A 49 20.62 -5.70 -3.14
CA ASP A 49 20.70 -6.44 -1.87
C ASP A 49 19.30 -6.61 -1.29
N PRO A 50 18.82 -7.84 -1.08
CA PRO A 50 17.46 -8.08 -0.59
C PRO A 50 17.15 -7.41 0.74
N ARG A 51 18.13 -7.41 1.66
CA ARG A 51 17.92 -6.79 2.98
C ARG A 51 17.83 -5.28 2.88
N ALA A 52 18.75 -4.66 2.13
CA ALA A 52 18.74 -3.21 1.93
C ALA A 52 17.45 -2.78 1.24
N ARG A 53 16.98 -3.57 0.28
CA ARG A 53 15.73 -3.31 -0.43
C ARG A 53 14.55 -3.24 0.53
N LEU A 54 14.43 -4.19 1.44
CA LEU A 54 13.34 -4.22 2.42
C LEU A 54 13.37 -3.02 3.37
N ILE A 55 14.57 -2.63 3.79
CA ILE A 55 14.75 -1.46 4.65
C ILE A 55 14.36 -0.18 3.91
N GLU A 56 14.78 -0.03 2.65
CA GLU A 56 14.45 1.12 1.83
C GLU A 56 12.95 1.29 1.61
N TYR A 57 12.21 0.19 1.47
CA TYR A 57 10.76 0.27 1.34
C TYR A 57 10.14 1.02 2.51
N LEU A 58 10.59 0.74 3.72
CA LEU A 58 10.05 1.39 4.90
C LEU A 58 10.58 2.82 5.06
N GLU A 59 11.85 3.04 4.76
CA GLU A 59 12.44 4.38 4.84
C GLU A 59 11.80 5.35 3.84
N ARG A 60 11.38 4.84 2.68
CA ARG A 60 10.72 5.64 1.65
C ARG A 60 9.21 5.69 1.79
N LEU A 61 8.68 5.20 2.88
CA LEU A 61 7.25 5.18 3.11
C LEU A 61 6.61 6.58 2.97
N PRO A 62 7.18 7.66 3.55
CA PRO A 62 6.60 8.99 3.37
C PRO A 62 6.51 9.43 1.91
N GLU A 63 7.52 9.13 1.10
CA GLU A 63 7.51 9.46 -0.33
C GLU A 63 6.44 8.68 -1.08
N THR A 64 6.27 7.43 -0.72
CA THR A 64 5.26 6.57 -1.36
C THR A 64 3.86 7.07 -1.05
N LEU A 65 3.62 7.52 0.17
CA LEU A 65 2.31 8.05 0.57
C LEU A 65 1.93 9.30 -0.20
N VAL A 66 2.90 10.08 -0.67
CA VAL A 66 2.64 11.27 -1.47
C VAL A 66 1.89 10.93 -2.77
N GLN A 67 2.01 9.71 -3.26
CA GLN A 67 1.31 9.29 -4.48
C GLN A 67 -0.21 9.41 -4.35
N TYR A 68 -0.74 9.35 -3.15
CA TYR A 68 -2.18 9.50 -2.93
C TYR A 68 -2.64 10.94 -2.95
N ASP A 69 -1.73 11.88 -2.68
CA ASP A 69 -1.98 13.32 -2.72
C ASP A 69 -3.29 13.69 -2.00
N THR A 70 -4.26 14.23 -2.71
CA THR A 70 -5.54 14.65 -2.15
C THR A 70 -6.60 13.54 -2.14
N LEU A 71 -6.27 12.35 -2.61
CA LEU A 71 -7.19 11.23 -2.60
C LEU A 71 -7.53 10.85 -1.15
N ARG A 72 -8.81 10.88 -0.84
CA ARG A 72 -9.27 10.57 0.51
C ARG A 72 -9.41 9.08 0.69
N LEU A 73 -8.63 8.54 1.61
CA LEU A 73 -8.65 7.12 1.96
C LEU A 73 -9.15 6.96 3.39
N ASP A 74 -9.88 5.89 3.63
CA ASP A 74 -10.35 5.58 4.99
C ASP A 74 -9.27 4.88 5.80
N ALA A 75 -8.39 4.13 5.13
CA ALA A 75 -7.26 3.46 5.78
C ALA A 75 -6.18 3.16 4.75
N VAL A 76 -4.96 2.98 5.23
CA VAL A 76 -3.82 2.58 4.40
C VAL A 76 -3.14 1.40 5.08
N ALA A 77 -2.91 0.34 4.31
CA ALA A 77 -2.20 -0.84 4.77
C ALA A 77 -0.80 -0.91 4.16
N PHE A 78 0.18 -1.19 5.00
CA PHE A 78 1.57 -1.44 4.57
C PHE A 78 1.77 -2.94 4.49
N ALA A 79 1.83 -3.46 3.28
CA ALA A 79 1.86 -4.89 3.04
C ALA A 79 3.27 -5.37 2.69
N CYS A 80 4.22 -5.15 3.58
CA CYS A 80 5.58 -5.67 3.46
C CYS A 80 6.04 -6.21 4.81
N THR A 81 5.70 -7.45 5.09
CA THR A 81 6.03 -8.11 6.34
C THR A 81 7.53 -8.19 6.56
N GLY A 82 8.31 -8.44 5.50
CA GLY A 82 9.75 -8.54 5.58
C GLY A 82 10.42 -7.26 6.10
N SER A 83 10.02 -6.11 5.57
CA SER A 83 10.56 -4.82 6.02
C SER A 83 10.24 -4.56 7.48
N THR A 84 9.00 -4.77 7.86
CA THR A 84 8.52 -4.57 9.22
C THR A 84 9.27 -5.48 10.19
N TYR A 85 9.44 -6.73 9.82
CA TYR A 85 10.12 -7.71 10.66
C TYR A 85 11.59 -7.34 10.89
N LEU A 86 12.30 -6.93 9.84
CA LEU A 86 13.72 -6.57 9.96
C LEU A 86 13.92 -5.36 10.88
N LEU A 87 13.06 -4.36 10.77
CA LEU A 87 13.18 -3.17 11.60
C LEU A 87 12.69 -3.40 13.02
N GLY A 88 11.69 -4.24 13.21
CA GLY A 88 11.17 -4.58 14.52
C GLY A 88 12.10 -5.46 15.35
N ALA A 89 13.05 -6.13 14.71
CA ALA A 89 13.98 -7.02 15.38
C ALA A 89 15.22 -6.30 15.95
N ARG A 90 15.33 -5.01 15.73
CA ARG A 90 16.48 -4.22 16.19
C ARG A 90 16.50 -4.04 17.71
#